data_744aa3fccf823e925dedc08ce93ab1db
#
_entry.id   744aa3fccf823e925dedc08ce93ab1db
#
_cell.length_a   1.000
_cell.length_b   1.000
_cell.length_c   1.000
_cell.angle_alpha   90.00
_cell.angle_beta   90.00
_cell.angle_gamma   90.00
#
_symmetry.space_group_name_H-M   'P 1'
#
loop_
_entity.id
_entity.type
_entity.pdbx_description
1 polymer ?
#
loop_
_entity_poly.entity_id
_entity_poly.type
_entity_poly.pdbx_seq_one_letter_code
_entity_poly.pdbx_strand_id
1 'polypeptide(L)'
;KQKTAYEIRNCDWSSDVYSSDLFTNYGSRKASELEANPRAALCFHWAVLERQVRVTGSVERISEDESYAYFSSRGRGSRIGAWASKQSQPLPERRELEDRVEDAEARFEGEDVPLPPFWGGYRIRPDVIEFWQGKADRLHDRLVFTRDGDDWQTERLYP
;
A
#
# COMPACT_ATOMS: atom_id res chain seq x y z
N LYS A 1 -15.05 11.58 -0.56
CA LYS A 1 -14.59 11.25 0.80
C LYS A 1 -13.18 10.71 0.71
N GLN A 2 -12.23 11.49 1.20
CA GLN A 2 -10.79 11.29 1.12
C GLN A 2 -10.34 10.09 1.95
N LYS A 3 -10.10 8.94 1.31
CA LYS A 3 -9.32 7.84 1.90
C LYS A 3 -7.81 7.96 1.63
N THR A 4 -7.41 8.92 0.83
CA THR A 4 -6.07 9.04 0.25
C THR A 4 -4.98 9.50 1.24
N ALA A 5 -5.32 10.22 2.30
CA ALA A 5 -4.32 10.77 3.22
C ALA A 5 -3.75 9.73 4.21
N TYR A 6 -4.46 8.64 4.48
CA TYR A 6 -4.02 7.63 5.44
C TYR A 6 -3.12 6.57 4.78
N GLU A 7 -3.39 6.22 3.53
CA GLU A 7 -2.56 5.29 2.75
C GLU A 7 -1.21 5.92 2.35
N ILE A 8 -1.19 7.25 2.13
CA ILE A 8 0.04 8.00 1.79
C ILE A 8 1.01 8.12 2.97
N ARG A 9 0.53 8.08 4.22
CA ARG A 9 1.39 8.20 5.42
C ARG A 9 2.27 6.99 5.68
N ASN A 10 1.95 5.83 5.12
CA ASN A 10 2.70 4.60 5.33
C ASN A 10 3.68 4.25 4.20
N CYS A 11 3.76 5.08 3.16
CA CYS A 11 4.87 5.00 2.22
C CYS A 11 6.03 5.78 2.83
N ASP A 12 6.93 5.08 3.49
CA ASP A 12 8.19 5.68 3.95
C ASP A 12 9.09 5.93 2.74
N TRP A 13 9.12 7.19 2.31
CA TRP A 13 9.96 7.67 1.22
C TRP A 13 11.43 7.85 1.66
N SER A 14 11.77 7.46 2.88
CA SER A 14 13.04 7.87 3.50
C SER A 14 14.26 7.08 3.07
N SER A 15 14.13 5.92 2.43
CA SER A 15 15.30 5.10 2.13
C SER A 15 15.39 4.50 0.72
N ASP A 16 14.27 4.27 0.01
CA ASP A 16 14.35 3.72 -1.35
C ASP A 16 13.27 4.31 -2.25
N VAL A 17 13.69 5.18 -3.14
CA VAL A 17 12.85 5.83 -4.18
C VAL A 17 12.18 4.82 -5.13
N TYR A 18 12.47 3.53 -4.99
CA TYR A 18 12.12 2.49 -5.95
C TYR A 18 11.11 1.47 -5.48
N SER A 19 10.67 1.49 -4.22
CA SER A 19 9.71 0.51 -3.72
C SER A 19 8.56 1.16 -2.94
N SER A 20 7.34 0.85 -3.33
CA SER A 20 6.14 1.17 -2.56
C SER A 20 5.55 -0.13 -2.04
N ASP A 21 5.59 -0.32 -0.73
CA ASP A 21 5.08 -1.52 -0.09
C ASP A 21 3.62 -1.34 0.31
N LEU A 22 2.80 -2.33 -0.04
CA LEU A 22 1.38 -2.40 0.29
C LEU A 22 1.14 -3.56 1.25
N PHE A 23 0.75 -3.26 2.48
CA PHE A 23 0.48 -4.29 3.48
C PHE A 23 -1.00 -4.64 3.52
N THR A 24 -1.31 -5.95 3.56
CA THR A 24 -2.69 -6.44 3.54
C THR A 24 -2.80 -7.86 4.09
N ASN A 25 -4.03 -8.30 4.36
CA ASN A 25 -4.33 -9.70 4.57
C ASN A 25 -4.30 -10.42 3.20
N TYR A 26 -3.61 -11.55 3.09
CA TYR A 26 -3.50 -12.34 1.87
C TYR A 26 -4.83 -12.95 1.41
N GLY A 27 -5.82 -13.05 2.30
CA GLY A 27 -7.20 -13.41 1.95
C GLY A 27 -8.07 -12.23 1.51
N SER A 28 -7.51 -11.02 1.36
CA SER A 28 -8.25 -9.85 0.92
C SER A 28 -8.47 -9.85 -0.60
N ARG A 29 -9.51 -9.11 -1.05
CA ARG A 29 -9.77 -8.90 -2.48
C ARG A 29 -8.53 -8.33 -3.20
N LYS A 30 -7.84 -7.35 -2.61
CA LYS A 30 -6.61 -6.77 -3.16
C LYS A 30 -5.55 -7.86 -3.40
N ALA A 31 -5.31 -8.71 -2.41
CA ALA A 31 -4.33 -9.79 -2.54
C ALA A 31 -4.73 -10.78 -3.65
N SER A 32 -5.98 -11.20 -3.69
CA SER A 32 -6.49 -12.08 -4.75
C SER A 32 -6.32 -11.47 -6.16
N GLU A 33 -6.57 -10.16 -6.32
CA GLU A 33 -6.38 -9.45 -7.58
C GLU A 33 -4.88 -9.38 -7.97
N LEU A 34 -3.99 -9.13 -7.01
CA LEU A 34 -2.54 -9.08 -7.23
C LEU A 34 -1.94 -10.47 -7.53
N GLU A 35 -2.45 -11.52 -6.92
CA GLU A 35 -2.04 -12.92 -7.23
C GLU A 35 -2.46 -13.32 -8.65
N ALA A 36 -3.67 -12.91 -9.07
CA ALA A 36 -4.18 -13.21 -10.42
C ALA A 36 -3.49 -12.38 -11.50
N ASN A 37 -3.10 -11.14 -11.18
CA ASN A 37 -2.41 -10.21 -12.07
C ASN A 37 -1.39 -9.39 -11.27
N PRO A 38 -0.09 -9.78 -11.26
CA PRO A 38 0.92 -9.16 -10.44
C PRO A 38 1.39 -7.80 -11.01
N ARG A 39 0.45 -6.92 -11.27
CA ARG A 39 0.68 -5.54 -11.70
C ARG A 39 -0.22 -4.58 -10.94
N ALA A 40 0.32 -3.41 -10.62
CA ALA A 40 -0.44 -2.37 -9.93
C ALA A 40 -0.11 -0.98 -10.46
N ALA A 41 -1.03 -0.07 -10.17
CA ALA A 41 -0.83 1.37 -10.35
C ALA A 41 -1.11 2.09 -9.03
N LEU A 42 -0.24 3.03 -8.69
CA LEU A 42 -0.42 3.97 -7.58
C LEU A 42 -0.64 5.37 -8.14
N CYS A 43 -1.46 6.14 -7.45
CA CYS A 43 -1.66 7.55 -7.74
C CYS A 43 -1.59 8.35 -6.45
N PHE A 44 -0.62 9.24 -6.37
CA PHE A 44 -0.48 10.20 -5.27
C PHE A 44 -0.90 11.57 -5.79
N HIS A 45 -1.83 12.19 -5.10
CA HIS A 45 -2.36 13.49 -5.51
C HIS A 45 -2.36 14.50 -4.36
N TRP A 46 -1.69 15.61 -4.56
CA TRP A 46 -1.64 16.76 -3.67
C TRP A 46 -2.43 17.92 -4.28
N ALA A 47 -3.73 17.98 -3.99
CA ALA A 47 -4.64 18.93 -4.59
C ALA A 47 -4.20 20.41 -4.39
N VAL A 48 -3.74 20.77 -3.18
CA VAL A 48 -3.30 22.14 -2.87
C VAL A 48 -2.04 22.54 -3.66
N LEU A 49 -1.19 21.56 -4.00
CA LEU A 49 0.03 21.79 -4.78
C LEU A 49 -0.21 21.62 -6.28
N GLU A 50 -1.41 21.20 -6.68
CA GLU A 50 -1.73 20.79 -8.05
C GLU A 50 -0.69 19.82 -8.63
N ARG A 51 -0.28 18.83 -7.81
CA ARG A 51 0.71 17.82 -8.17
C ARG A 51 0.14 16.42 -8.09
N GLN A 52 0.60 15.57 -9.02
CA GLN A 52 0.28 14.15 -9.01
C GLN A 52 1.52 13.36 -9.38
N VAL A 53 1.70 12.20 -8.73
CA VAL A 53 2.66 11.18 -9.14
C VAL A 53 1.87 9.90 -9.41
N ARG A 54 2.11 9.30 -10.57
CA ARG A 54 1.57 8.00 -10.94
C ARG A 54 2.71 7.02 -11.11
N VAL A 55 2.57 5.85 -10.50
CA VAL A 55 3.53 4.76 -10.59
C VAL A 55 2.81 3.54 -11.12
N THR A 56 3.34 2.89 -12.13
CA THR A 56 2.85 1.59 -12.60
C THR A 56 4.02 0.61 -12.66
N GLY A 57 3.75 -0.65 -12.31
CA GLY A 57 4.82 -1.64 -12.30
C GLY A 57 4.34 -3.05 -11.97
N SER A 58 5.30 -3.96 -11.95
CA SER A 58 5.11 -5.31 -11.47
C SER A 58 5.04 -5.35 -9.94
N VAL A 59 4.39 -6.40 -9.42
CA VAL A 59 4.19 -6.57 -7.99
C VAL A 59 4.75 -7.92 -7.56
N GLU A 60 5.46 -7.93 -6.44
CA GLU A 60 5.95 -9.16 -5.80
C GLU A 60 5.64 -9.14 -4.31
N ARG A 61 5.55 -10.30 -3.68
CA ARG A 61 5.50 -10.39 -2.22
C ARG A 61 6.86 -10.02 -1.65
N ILE A 62 6.86 -9.23 -0.57
CA ILE A 62 8.08 -9.02 0.24
C ILE A 62 8.31 -10.22 1.16
N SER A 63 9.50 -10.31 1.72
CA SER A 63 9.86 -11.37 2.67
C SER A 63 9.03 -11.32 3.96
N GLU A 64 9.01 -12.44 4.68
CA GLU A 64 8.38 -12.51 6.00
C GLU A 64 9.08 -11.58 6.99
N ASP A 65 10.41 -11.50 6.94
CA ASP A 65 11.20 -10.61 7.81
C ASP A 65 10.86 -9.14 7.59
N GLU A 66 10.73 -8.69 6.33
CA GLU A 66 10.30 -7.33 6.02
C GLU A 66 8.86 -7.08 6.47
N SER A 67 7.97 -8.06 6.27
CA SER A 67 6.58 -8.00 6.74
C SER A 67 6.52 -7.92 8.26
N TYR A 68 7.33 -8.69 8.97
CA TYR A 68 7.45 -8.68 10.42
C TYR A 68 7.99 -7.34 10.95
N ALA A 69 9.05 -6.82 10.33
CA ALA A 69 9.62 -5.53 10.72
C ALA A 69 8.59 -4.40 10.67
N TYR A 70 7.82 -4.32 9.58
CA TYR A 70 6.73 -3.35 9.48
C TYR A 70 5.58 -3.65 10.46
N PHE A 71 5.17 -4.92 10.59
CA PHE A 71 4.08 -5.31 11.49
C PHE A 71 4.38 -4.93 12.92
N SER A 72 5.61 -5.19 13.38
CA SER A 72 6.07 -4.89 14.75
C SER A 72 6.11 -3.39 15.06
N SER A 73 6.34 -2.55 14.04
CA SER A 73 6.31 -1.09 14.19
C SER A 73 4.90 -0.51 14.38
N ARG A 74 3.86 -1.30 14.11
CA ARG A 74 2.46 -0.86 14.26
C ARG A 74 2.01 -0.87 15.71
N GLY A 75 1.14 0.06 16.07
CA GLY A 75 0.52 0.06 17.40
C GLY A 75 -0.24 -1.24 17.68
N ARG A 76 -0.25 -1.70 18.96
CA ARG A 76 -0.87 -2.96 19.40
C ARG A 76 -2.28 -3.16 18.86
N GLY A 77 -3.16 -2.15 18.96
CA GLY A 77 -4.54 -2.25 18.45
C GLY A 77 -4.61 -2.53 16.94
N SER A 78 -3.68 -2.00 16.14
CA SER A 78 -3.61 -2.31 14.70
C SER A 78 -3.10 -3.72 14.44
N ARG A 79 -2.24 -4.26 15.29
CA ARG A 79 -1.75 -5.65 15.23
C ARG A 79 -2.87 -6.63 15.62
N ILE A 80 -3.63 -6.33 16.67
CA ILE A 80 -4.84 -7.06 17.07
C ILE A 80 -5.87 -7.04 15.93
N GLY A 81 -6.16 -5.87 15.37
CA GLY A 81 -7.08 -5.73 14.24
C GLY A 81 -6.70 -6.58 13.01
N ALA A 82 -5.40 -6.80 12.77
CA ALA A 82 -4.96 -7.68 11.69
C ALA A 82 -5.30 -9.16 11.93
N TRP A 83 -5.32 -9.63 13.18
CA TRP A 83 -5.78 -10.95 13.56
C TRP A 83 -7.30 -11.08 13.53
N ALA A 84 -8.01 -10.06 13.97
CA ALA A 84 -9.46 -10.05 14.07
C ALA A 84 -10.17 -9.96 12.70
N SER A 85 -9.60 -9.17 11.77
CA SER A 85 -10.27 -8.83 10.51
C SER A 85 -10.13 -9.90 9.44
N LYS A 86 -11.27 -10.38 8.92
CA LYS A 86 -11.36 -11.11 7.65
C LYS A 86 -11.45 -10.10 6.50
N GLN A 87 -10.37 -9.38 6.24
CA GLN A 87 -10.35 -8.24 5.32
C GLN A 87 -11.04 -8.52 3.98
N SER A 88 -11.92 -7.62 3.54
CA SER A 88 -12.71 -7.67 2.30
C SER A 88 -13.82 -8.73 2.26
N GLN A 89 -14.00 -9.54 3.30
CA GLN A 89 -15.12 -10.47 3.37
C GLN A 89 -16.38 -9.75 3.89
N PRO A 90 -17.58 -10.24 3.53
CA PRO A 90 -18.82 -9.70 4.09
C PRO A 90 -18.81 -9.77 5.62
N LEU A 91 -19.28 -8.72 6.25
CA LEU A 91 -19.48 -8.62 7.69
C LEU A 91 -20.98 -8.43 7.95
N PRO A 92 -21.72 -9.47 8.34
CA PRO A 92 -23.16 -9.39 8.54
C PRO A 92 -23.54 -8.38 9.62
N GLU A 93 -22.82 -8.40 10.75
CA GLU A 93 -23.06 -7.51 11.88
C GLU A 93 -21.74 -6.96 12.44
N ARG A 94 -21.77 -5.72 12.86
CA ARG A 94 -20.61 -5.07 13.49
C ARG A 94 -20.12 -5.83 14.72
N ARG A 95 -21.03 -6.41 15.47
CA ARG A 95 -20.76 -7.19 16.68
C ARG A 95 -19.79 -8.35 16.41
N GLU A 96 -19.91 -9.05 15.28
CA GLU A 96 -18.99 -10.15 14.94
C GLU A 96 -17.51 -9.68 14.92
N LEU A 97 -17.26 -8.49 14.40
CA LEU A 97 -15.90 -7.95 14.39
C LEU A 97 -15.44 -7.56 15.80
N GLU A 98 -16.33 -7.01 16.61
CA GLU A 98 -16.04 -6.61 17.99
C GLU A 98 -15.67 -7.82 18.83
N ASP A 99 -16.47 -8.89 18.77
CA ASP A 99 -16.20 -10.17 19.45
C ASP A 99 -14.85 -10.76 19.02
N ARG A 100 -14.51 -10.71 17.73
CA ARG A 100 -13.21 -11.19 17.22
C ARG A 100 -12.02 -10.32 17.68
N VAL A 101 -12.23 -9.04 17.92
CA VAL A 101 -11.22 -8.16 18.51
C VAL A 101 -11.02 -8.53 19.97
N GLU A 102 -12.08 -8.71 20.74
CA GLU A 102 -12.05 -9.14 22.14
C GLU A 102 -11.34 -10.51 22.29
N ASP A 103 -11.65 -11.47 21.42
CA ASP A 103 -10.98 -12.79 21.37
C ASP A 103 -9.47 -12.66 21.10
N ALA A 104 -9.09 -11.80 20.15
CA ALA A 104 -7.68 -11.59 19.81
C ALA A 104 -6.93 -10.85 20.93
N GLU A 105 -7.57 -9.90 21.61
CA GLU A 105 -7.02 -9.22 22.78
C GLU A 105 -6.78 -10.18 23.94
N ALA A 106 -7.77 -11.03 24.25
CA ALA A 106 -7.66 -12.06 25.29
C ALA A 106 -6.58 -13.10 24.95
N ARG A 107 -6.49 -13.52 23.67
CA ARG A 107 -5.50 -14.49 23.22
C ARG A 107 -4.06 -14.02 23.43
N PHE A 108 -3.80 -12.73 23.26
CA PHE A 108 -2.45 -12.14 23.37
C PHE A 108 -2.29 -11.24 24.61
N GLU A 109 -3.14 -11.43 25.63
CA GLU A 109 -3.05 -10.67 26.86
C GLU A 109 -1.69 -10.86 27.53
N GLY A 110 -1.00 -9.75 27.85
CA GLY A 110 0.32 -9.78 28.47
C GLY A 110 1.48 -10.19 27.56
N GLU A 111 1.21 -10.56 26.30
CA GLU A 111 2.22 -11.00 25.33
C GLU A 111 2.33 -10.02 24.16
N ASP A 112 3.41 -10.15 23.39
CA ASP A 112 3.52 -9.44 22.11
C ASP A 112 2.59 -10.11 21.06
N VAL A 113 2.03 -9.29 20.17
CA VAL A 113 1.14 -9.77 19.11
C VAL A 113 1.99 -10.21 17.92
N PRO A 114 2.03 -11.52 17.59
CA PRO A 114 2.86 -12.01 16.49
C PRO A 114 2.30 -11.65 15.12
N LEU A 115 3.14 -11.72 14.09
CA LEU A 115 2.71 -11.57 12.70
C LEU A 115 1.74 -12.70 12.33
N PRO A 116 0.51 -12.39 11.83
CA PRO A 116 -0.38 -13.43 11.33
C PRO A 116 0.19 -14.08 10.05
N PRO A 117 0.11 -15.41 9.88
CA PRO A 117 0.64 -16.09 8.69
C PRO A 117 -0.10 -15.72 7.39
N PHE A 118 -1.27 -15.10 7.52
CA PHE A 118 -2.10 -14.64 6.42
C PHE A 118 -1.98 -13.12 6.17
N TRP A 119 -0.95 -12.45 6.71
CA TRP A 119 -0.76 -11.02 6.57
C TRP A 119 0.68 -10.69 6.17
N GLY A 120 0.86 -9.74 5.27
CA GLY A 120 2.17 -9.30 4.84
C GLY A 120 2.11 -8.23 3.77
N GLY A 121 3.22 -8.02 3.08
CA GLY A 121 3.38 -6.94 2.12
C GLY A 121 3.58 -7.41 0.69
N TYR A 122 3.27 -6.47 -0.21
CA TYR A 122 3.59 -6.52 -1.63
C TYR A 122 4.40 -5.29 -1.98
N ARG A 123 5.46 -5.47 -2.76
CA ARG A 123 6.31 -4.40 -3.30
C ARG A 123 5.97 -4.16 -4.75
N ILE A 124 5.77 -2.90 -5.12
CA ILE A 124 5.66 -2.51 -6.51
C ILE A 124 7.05 -2.15 -7.02
N ARG A 125 7.50 -2.85 -8.05
CA ARG A 125 8.70 -2.48 -8.83
C ARG A 125 8.27 -1.58 -9.98
N PRO A 126 8.60 -0.29 -9.94
CA PRO A 126 8.13 0.64 -10.96
C PRO A 126 8.72 0.33 -12.34
N ASP A 127 7.84 0.26 -13.34
CA ASP A 127 8.20 0.25 -14.76
C ASP A 127 8.08 1.66 -15.35
N VAL A 128 7.06 2.42 -14.89
CA VAL A 128 6.80 3.79 -15.34
C VAL A 128 6.44 4.66 -14.14
N ILE A 129 7.02 5.86 -14.09
CA ILE A 129 6.69 6.91 -13.12
C ILE A 129 6.37 8.19 -13.89
N GLU A 130 5.17 8.74 -13.70
CA GLU A 130 4.78 10.02 -14.27
C GLU A 130 4.64 11.07 -13.17
N PHE A 131 5.33 12.17 -13.32
CA PHE A 131 5.18 13.39 -12.53
C PHE A 131 4.32 14.37 -13.30
N TRP A 132 3.23 14.82 -12.70
CA TRP A 132 2.31 15.77 -13.26
C TRP A 132 2.23 17.01 -12.37
N GLN A 133 2.30 18.20 -13.00
CA GLN A 133 2.14 19.48 -12.34
C GLN A 133 1.05 20.29 -13.05
N GLY A 134 0.05 20.73 -12.29
CA GLY A 134 -0.99 21.63 -12.76
C GLY A 134 -0.42 22.98 -13.19
N LYS A 135 -0.96 23.51 -14.29
CA LYS A 135 -0.64 24.83 -14.84
C LYS A 135 -1.92 25.48 -15.35
N ALA A 136 -1.88 26.82 -15.47
CA ALA A 136 -2.95 27.59 -16.09
C ALA A 136 -3.26 27.09 -17.51
N ASP A 137 -4.48 27.32 -17.96
CA ASP A 137 -4.95 27.04 -19.31
C ASP A 137 -4.82 25.56 -19.73
N ARG A 138 -4.75 24.65 -18.76
CA ARG A 138 -4.55 23.19 -18.92
C ARG A 138 -3.21 22.83 -19.57
N LEU A 139 -2.24 23.73 -19.62
CA LEU A 139 -0.89 23.48 -20.16
C LEU A 139 0.00 22.83 -19.09
N HIS A 140 -0.45 21.68 -18.61
CA HIS A 140 0.20 20.94 -17.52
C HIS A 140 1.59 20.43 -17.91
N ASP A 141 2.53 20.44 -16.95
CA ASP A 141 3.79 19.73 -17.12
C ASP A 141 3.61 18.25 -16.84
N ARG A 142 4.11 17.39 -17.73
CA ARG A 142 4.10 15.94 -17.59
C ARG A 142 5.49 15.40 -17.90
N LEU A 143 6.15 14.82 -16.90
CA LEU A 143 7.45 14.20 -17.04
C LEU A 143 7.33 12.72 -16.74
N VAL A 144 7.71 11.87 -17.69
CA VAL A 144 7.59 10.42 -17.58
C VAL A 144 8.98 9.80 -17.55
N PHE A 145 9.17 8.88 -16.63
CA PHE A 145 10.32 8.00 -16.50
C PHE A 145 9.88 6.59 -16.83
N THR A 146 10.51 5.98 -17.82
CA THR A 146 10.28 4.58 -18.22
C THR A 146 11.54 3.78 -17.95
N ARG A 147 11.40 2.65 -17.27
CA ARG A 147 12.53 1.77 -16.96
C ARG A 147 13.08 1.13 -18.22
N ASP A 148 14.40 1.13 -18.35
CA ASP A 148 15.14 0.47 -19.42
C ASP A 148 16.32 -0.31 -18.80
N GLY A 149 16.06 -1.56 -18.45
CA GLY A 149 17.00 -2.36 -17.65
C GLY A 149 17.21 -1.75 -16.26
N ASP A 150 18.45 -1.38 -15.95
CA ASP A 150 18.83 -0.71 -14.70
C ASP A 150 18.76 0.81 -14.77
N ASP A 151 18.54 1.36 -15.97
CA ASP A 151 18.46 2.80 -16.24
C ASP A 151 17.01 3.29 -16.38
N TRP A 152 16.87 4.62 -16.53
CA TRP A 152 15.61 5.29 -16.76
C TRP A 152 15.67 6.21 -17.97
N GLN A 153 14.80 5.99 -18.94
CA GLN A 153 14.55 6.93 -20.00
C GLN A 153 13.56 7.99 -19.52
N THR A 154 13.81 9.25 -19.88
CA THR A 154 12.97 10.38 -19.46
C THR A 154 12.45 11.10 -20.69
N GLU A 155 11.13 11.35 -20.69
CA GLU A 155 10.47 12.12 -21.72
C GLU A 155 9.45 13.10 -21.14
N ARG A 156 9.16 14.16 -21.90
CA ARG A 156 8.10 15.10 -21.56
C ARG A 156 6.93 14.88 -22.52
N LEU A 157 5.73 14.77 -21.93
CA LEU A 157 4.52 14.60 -22.72
C LEU A 157 3.77 15.93 -22.86
N TYR A 158 3.05 16.05 -23.93
CA TYR A 158 2.03 17.09 -24.05
C TYR A 158 0.94 16.89 -22.99
N PRO A 159 0.30 17.98 -22.49
CA PRO A 159 -0.80 17.94 -21.52
C PRO A 159 -2.06 17.30 -22.08
#